data_bff9b3521e5f230cbc43b688e78355a5
#
_entry.id   bff9b3521e5f230cbc43b688e78355a5
#
_cell.length_a   1.000
_cell.length_b   1.000
_cell.length_c   1.000
_cell.angle_alpha   90.00
_cell.angle_beta   90.00
_cell.angle_gamma   90.00
#
_symmetry.space_group_name_H-M   'P 1'
#
loop_
_entity.id
_entity.type
_entity.pdbx_description
1 polymer ?
#
loop_
_entity_poly.entity_id
_entity_poly.type
_entity_poly.pdbx_seq_one_letter_code
_entity_poly.pdbx_strand_id
1 'polypeptide(L)'
;GTGNGALIEIAKSPESGISVFCIGVDIDQYFTVPQAQSCLLTSAEKKLVAGTSALVLASFDGTFPGGNFVGSTGLAPYHDTEDAVPAEVKAEVEGVIAALLDGSLDTGVVK
;
A
#
# COMPACT_ATOMS: atom_id res chain seq x y z
N GLY A 1 2.15 -7.07 11.71
CA GLY A 1 1.02 -7.97 11.66
C GLY A 1 1.41 -9.43 11.45
N THR A 2 0.46 -10.30 11.38
CA THR A 2 0.66 -11.78 11.29
C THR A 2 1.46 -12.19 10.04
N GLY A 3 1.35 -11.44 8.94
CA GLY A 3 2.04 -11.71 7.68
C GLY A 3 3.52 -11.32 7.64
N ASN A 4 4.02 -10.53 8.58
CA ASN A 4 5.40 -10.03 8.54
C ASN A 4 6.43 -11.15 8.60
N GLY A 5 6.15 -12.22 9.33
CA GLY A 5 7.03 -13.39 9.39
C GLY A 5 7.22 -14.05 8.03
N ALA A 6 6.17 -14.18 7.22
CA ALA A 6 6.26 -14.74 5.88
C ALA A 6 7.10 -13.86 4.94
N LEU A 7 6.93 -12.52 5.00
CA LEU A 7 7.76 -11.58 4.23
C LEU A 7 9.24 -11.72 4.58
N ILE A 8 9.56 -11.80 5.87
CA ILE A 8 10.93 -11.94 6.37
C ILE A 8 11.55 -13.26 5.91
N GLU A 9 10.80 -14.38 5.97
CA GLU A 9 11.31 -15.67 5.52
C GLU A 9 11.53 -15.71 4.00
N ILE A 10 10.64 -15.12 3.20
CA ILE A 10 10.83 -15.00 1.75
C ILE A 10 12.09 -14.18 1.45
N ALA A 11 12.30 -13.06 2.15
CA ALA A 11 13.48 -12.22 1.95
C ALA A 11 14.80 -12.92 2.29
N LYS A 12 14.76 -13.91 3.21
CA LYS A 12 15.93 -14.72 3.61
C LYS A 12 16.21 -15.91 2.72
N SER A 13 15.22 -16.38 1.95
CA SER A 13 15.29 -17.64 1.20
C SER A 13 15.43 -17.39 -0.31
N PRO A 14 16.63 -17.10 -0.83
CA PRO A 14 16.87 -17.01 -2.26
C PRO A 14 16.96 -18.40 -2.94
N GLU A 15 16.35 -19.43 -2.36
CA GLU A 15 16.64 -20.84 -2.64
C GLU A 15 16.28 -21.33 -4.05
N SER A 16 15.56 -20.55 -4.85
CA SER A 16 15.10 -21.05 -6.14
C SER A 16 15.79 -20.43 -7.36
N GLY A 17 16.72 -19.48 -7.17
CA GLY A 17 17.23 -18.68 -8.27
C GLY A 17 16.15 -17.82 -8.97
N ILE A 18 14.93 -17.83 -8.44
CA ILE A 18 13.81 -17.00 -8.85
C ILE A 18 13.68 -15.88 -7.81
N SER A 19 13.79 -14.63 -8.26
CA SER A 19 13.47 -13.49 -7.39
C SER A 19 11.98 -13.52 -7.07
N VAL A 20 11.65 -13.79 -5.82
CA VAL A 20 10.28 -13.71 -5.32
C VAL A 20 10.09 -12.33 -4.72
N PHE A 21 9.14 -11.58 -5.24
CA PHE A 21 8.78 -10.27 -4.72
C PHE A 21 7.60 -10.34 -3.77
N CYS A 22 7.55 -9.36 -2.86
CA CYS A 22 6.53 -9.22 -1.85
C CYS A 22 5.81 -7.89 -2.00
N ILE A 23 4.53 -7.86 -1.63
CA ILE A 23 3.76 -6.62 -1.49
C ILE A 23 3.35 -6.50 -0.02
N GLY A 24 3.72 -5.39 0.60
CA GLY A 24 3.33 -5.05 1.96
C GLY A 24 1.90 -4.51 2.03
N VAL A 25 1.42 -4.28 3.25
CA VAL A 25 0.05 -3.83 3.50
C VAL A 25 -0.06 -2.89 4.70
N ASP A 26 -1.07 -2.06 4.71
CA ASP A 26 -1.48 -1.07 5.71
C ASP A 26 -0.64 0.21 5.70
N ILE A 27 0.66 0.09 5.83
CA ILE A 27 1.63 1.19 5.83
C ILE A 27 2.83 0.80 4.97
N ASP A 28 3.71 1.73 4.67
CA ASP A 28 4.95 1.41 3.99
C ASP A 28 5.82 0.45 4.83
N GLN A 29 5.78 -0.83 4.47
CA GLN A 29 6.49 -1.87 5.21
C GLN A 29 8.00 -1.87 4.95
N TYR A 30 8.49 -1.11 3.98
CA TYR A 30 9.92 -0.89 3.78
C TYR A 30 10.57 -0.32 5.05
N PHE A 31 9.90 0.60 5.74
CA PHE A 31 10.41 1.19 6.97
C PHE A 31 10.04 0.40 8.23
N THR A 32 8.91 -0.31 8.23
CA THR A 32 8.41 -0.97 9.45
C THR A 32 8.79 -2.45 9.55
N VAL A 33 9.27 -3.04 8.43
CA VAL A 33 9.78 -4.42 8.37
C VAL A 33 11.10 -4.44 7.59
N PRO A 34 12.17 -3.82 8.11
CA PRO A 34 13.42 -3.67 7.38
C PRO A 34 14.07 -5.00 6.97
N GLN A 35 13.74 -6.10 7.66
CA GLN A 35 14.22 -7.44 7.31
C GLN A 35 13.61 -7.99 6.01
N ALA A 36 12.53 -7.38 5.50
CA ALA A 36 11.86 -7.77 4.26
C ALA A 36 12.16 -6.84 3.08
N GLN A 37 12.96 -5.80 3.24
CA GLN A 37 13.26 -4.80 2.20
C GLN A 37 13.69 -5.43 0.87
N SER A 38 14.50 -6.48 0.91
CA SER A 38 15.03 -7.11 -0.29
C SER A 38 13.98 -7.80 -1.17
N CYS A 39 12.80 -8.11 -0.66
CA CYS A 39 11.70 -8.67 -1.44
C CYS A 39 10.55 -7.68 -1.70
N LEU A 40 10.47 -6.58 -0.95
CA LEU A 40 9.35 -5.65 -1.06
C LEU A 40 9.42 -4.84 -2.36
N LEU A 41 8.42 -5.01 -3.24
CA LEU A 41 8.20 -4.13 -4.39
C LEU A 41 7.54 -2.81 -3.98
N THR A 42 6.50 -2.92 -3.18
CA THR A 42 5.68 -1.79 -2.70
C THR A 42 4.86 -2.25 -1.50
N SER A 43 4.06 -1.35 -0.94
CA SER A 43 3.05 -1.67 0.05
C SER A 43 1.71 -1.04 -0.33
N ALA A 44 0.63 -1.80 -0.25
CA ALA A 44 -0.73 -1.27 -0.36
C ALA A 44 -1.06 -0.53 0.94
N GLU A 45 -1.05 0.79 0.90
CA GLU A 45 -1.18 1.64 2.07
C GLU A 45 -2.63 2.04 2.33
N LYS A 46 -3.01 2.09 3.58
CA LYS A 46 -4.13 2.90 4.08
C LYS A 46 -3.60 4.26 4.50
N LYS A 47 -4.12 5.35 3.97
CA LYS A 47 -3.69 6.71 4.32
C LYS A 47 -4.22 7.13 5.70
N LEU A 48 -3.85 6.38 6.74
CA LEU A 48 -4.37 6.51 8.10
C LEU A 48 -4.11 7.89 8.69
N VAL A 49 -2.93 8.46 8.47
CA VAL A 49 -2.57 9.78 9.00
C VAL A 49 -3.51 10.84 8.42
N ALA A 50 -3.72 10.85 7.10
CA ALA A 50 -4.60 11.81 6.46
C ALA A 50 -6.05 11.68 6.95
N GLY A 51 -6.56 10.44 7.04
CA GLY A 51 -7.90 10.15 7.54
C GLY A 51 -8.09 10.58 9.00
N THR A 52 -7.16 10.21 9.87
CA THR A 52 -7.21 10.58 11.29
C THR A 52 -7.13 12.10 11.47
N SER A 53 -6.22 12.78 10.75
CA SER A 53 -6.11 14.23 10.82
C SER A 53 -7.39 14.93 10.37
N ALA A 54 -8.01 14.46 9.29
CA ALA A 54 -9.28 14.99 8.82
C ALA A 54 -10.41 14.86 9.86
N LEU A 55 -10.51 13.69 10.52
CA LEU A 55 -11.51 13.45 11.56
C LEU A 55 -11.27 14.29 12.82
N VAL A 56 -10.00 14.47 13.22
CA VAL A 56 -9.65 15.34 14.36
C VAL A 56 -10.03 16.79 14.06
N LEU A 57 -9.70 17.30 12.87
CA LEU A 57 -10.08 18.66 12.45
C LEU A 57 -11.61 18.81 12.40
N ALA A 58 -12.31 17.87 11.77
CA ALA A 58 -13.77 17.88 11.72
C ALA A 58 -14.43 17.88 13.12
N SER A 59 -13.82 17.14 14.06
CA SER A 59 -14.27 17.14 15.45
C SER A 59 -14.08 18.50 16.11
N PHE A 60 -12.95 19.15 15.86
CA PHE A 60 -12.65 20.48 16.39
C PHE A 60 -13.59 21.54 15.81
N ASP A 61 -13.90 21.46 14.53
CA ASP A 61 -14.79 22.38 13.82
C ASP A 61 -16.29 22.07 14.03
N GLY A 62 -16.62 21.04 14.79
CA GLY A 62 -18.01 20.63 15.01
C GLY A 62 -18.70 20.00 13.79
N THR A 63 -17.93 19.59 12.78
CA THR A 63 -18.42 18.99 11.51
C THR A 63 -18.16 17.48 11.44
N PHE A 64 -17.86 16.84 12.58
CA PHE A 64 -17.56 15.41 12.61
C PHE A 64 -18.69 14.58 12.02
N PRO A 65 -18.42 13.77 10.96
CA PRO A 65 -19.45 13.01 10.27
C PRO A 65 -19.84 11.81 11.07
N GLY A 66 -20.64 11.49 11.75
CA GLY A 66 -20.93 10.21 12.44
C GLY A 66 -20.87 8.99 11.50
N GLY A 67 -20.87 7.81 12.07
CA GLY A 67 -20.89 6.55 11.33
C GLY A 67 -19.50 6.10 10.82
N ASN A 68 -19.46 5.38 9.70
CA ASN A 68 -18.22 4.86 9.14
C ASN A 68 -17.50 5.92 8.30
N PHE A 69 -16.22 6.11 8.58
CA PHE A 69 -15.36 6.94 7.75
C PHE A 69 -14.64 6.07 6.70
N VAL A 70 -14.83 6.40 5.43
CA VAL A 70 -14.12 5.75 4.33
C VAL A 70 -12.90 6.61 4.01
N GLY A 71 -11.72 6.10 4.37
CA GLY A 71 -10.44 6.73 4.09
C GLY A 71 -9.96 6.46 2.66
N SER A 72 -8.77 6.95 2.35
CA SER A 72 -8.10 6.72 1.08
C SER A 72 -7.01 5.65 1.20
N THR A 73 -6.68 5.04 0.06
CA THR A 73 -5.58 4.08 -0.10
C THR A 73 -4.55 4.59 -1.10
N GLY A 74 -3.45 3.88 -1.24
CA GLY A 74 -2.41 4.18 -2.21
C GLY A 74 -1.36 3.09 -2.23
N LEU A 75 -0.30 3.34 -2.98
CA LEU A 75 0.89 2.49 -2.98
C LEU A 75 2.08 3.26 -2.42
N ALA A 76 2.95 2.55 -1.71
CA ALA A 76 4.27 3.05 -1.33
C ALA A 76 5.19 3.11 -2.57
N PRO A 77 6.27 3.90 -2.53
CA PRO A 77 7.32 3.85 -3.54
C PRO A 77 7.91 2.44 -3.68
N TYR A 78 8.52 2.16 -4.84
CA TYR A 78 9.19 0.87 -5.09
C TYR A 78 10.55 0.76 -4.38
N HIS A 79 11.07 1.85 -3.81
CA HIS A 79 12.35 1.90 -3.08
C HIS A 79 13.50 1.21 -3.84
N ASP A 80 14.22 0.30 -3.19
CA ASP A 80 15.38 -0.40 -3.74
C ASP A 80 15.05 -1.39 -4.86
N THR A 81 13.76 -1.70 -5.05
CA THR A 81 13.29 -2.65 -6.08
C THR A 81 12.73 -1.95 -7.31
N GLU A 82 12.87 -0.64 -7.42
CA GLU A 82 12.31 0.15 -8.52
C GLU A 82 12.75 -0.32 -9.90
N ASP A 83 14.02 -0.71 -10.05
CA ASP A 83 14.57 -1.21 -11.32
C ASP A 83 14.03 -2.59 -11.71
N ALA A 84 13.45 -3.32 -10.77
CA ALA A 84 12.84 -4.62 -11.03
C ALA A 84 11.43 -4.51 -11.63
N VAL A 85 10.81 -3.32 -11.59
CA VAL A 85 9.46 -3.09 -12.11
C VAL A 85 9.55 -2.48 -13.51
N PRO A 86 9.11 -3.21 -14.56
CA PRO A 86 9.12 -2.70 -15.93
C PRO A 86 8.30 -1.40 -16.08
N ALA A 87 8.74 -0.52 -16.97
CA ALA A 87 8.10 0.77 -17.19
C ALA A 87 6.63 0.65 -17.62
N GLU A 88 6.31 -0.36 -18.45
CA GLU A 88 4.95 -0.65 -18.87
C GLU A 88 4.05 -1.05 -17.69
N VAL A 89 4.57 -1.81 -16.71
CA VAL A 89 3.83 -2.19 -15.50
C VAL A 89 3.59 -0.96 -14.62
N LYS A 90 4.59 -0.09 -14.47
CA LYS A 90 4.42 1.17 -13.73
C LYS A 90 3.30 2.03 -14.35
N ALA A 91 3.32 2.18 -15.67
CA ALA A 91 2.30 2.96 -16.39
C ALA A 91 0.89 2.34 -16.24
N GLU A 92 0.78 1.01 -16.29
CA GLU A 92 -0.49 0.31 -16.06
C GLU A 92 -1.02 0.53 -14.63
N VAL A 93 -0.15 0.42 -13.63
CA VAL A 93 -0.50 0.67 -12.23
C VAL A 93 -0.97 2.11 -12.02
N GLU A 94 -0.28 3.09 -12.61
CA GLU A 94 -0.70 4.50 -12.56
C GLU A 94 -2.08 4.70 -13.21
N GLY A 95 -2.33 4.06 -14.36
CA GLY A 95 -3.63 4.08 -15.02
C GLY A 95 -4.76 3.50 -14.16
N VAL A 96 -4.50 2.37 -13.49
CA VAL A 96 -5.46 1.74 -12.56
C VAL A 96 -5.73 2.66 -11.36
N ILE A 97 -4.69 3.27 -10.78
CA ILE A 97 -4.85 4.22 -9.68
C ILE A 97 -5.74 5.40 -10.09
N ALA A 98 -5.47 5.98 -11.27
CA ALA A 98 -6.26 7.09 -11.79
C ALA A 98 -7.74 6.70 -11.99
N ALA A 99 -7.99 5.51 -12.57
CA ALA A 99 -9.33 5.00 -12.84
C ALA A 99 -10.11 4.66 -11.54
N LEU A 100 -9.41 4.22 -10.48
CA LEU A 100 -10.03 4.02 -9.17
C LEU A 100 -10.38 5.36 -8.49
N LEU A 101 -9.55 6.38 -8.67
CA LEU A 101 -9.75 7.69 -8.07
C LEU A 101 -10.88 8.47 -8.74
N ASP A 102 -11.03 8.38 -10.05
CA ASP A 102 -12.08 9.04 -10.82
C ASP A 102 -13.39 8.22 -10.85
N GLY A 103 -13.37 6.98 -10.35
CA GLY A 103 -14.53 6.10 -10.27
C GLY A 103 -14.89 5.40 -11.58
N SER A 104 -14.05 5.48 -12.62
CA SER A 104 -14.25 4.76 -13.87
C SER A 104 -13.96 3.26 -13.73
N LEU A 105 -13.18 2.87 -12.73
CA LEU A 105 -12.95 1.49 -12.33
C LEU A 105 -13.58 1.23 -10.95
N ASP A 106 -14.45 0.23 -10.88
CA ASP A 106 -15.05 -0.24 -9.62
C ASP A 106 -14.35 -1.53 -9.15
N THR A 107 -14.02 -1.60 -7.87
CA THR A 107 -13.44 -2.79 -7.24
C THR A 107 -14.46 -3.92 -7.02
N GLY A 108 -15.74 -3.65 -7.17
CA GLY A 108 -16.84 -4.59 -6.85
C GLY A 108 -17.08 -4.76 -5.34
N VAL A 109 -16.39 -4.02 -4.49
CA VAL A 109 -16.62 -4.05 -3.04
C VAL A 109 -17.78 -3.12 -2.69
N VAL A 110 -18.86 -3.70 -2.14
CA VAL A 110 -20.01 -2.93 -1.64
C VAL A 110 -19.58 -2.16 -0.39
N LYS A 111 -19.79 -0.85 -0.40
CA LYS A 111 -19.48 0.06 0.73
C LYS A 111 -20.62 0.10 1.73
#